data_3a57a83ac569929275b92a62922b0cdb
#
_entry.id   3a57a83ac569929275b92a62922b0cdb
#
_cell.length_a   1.000
_cell.length_b   1.000
_cell.length_c   1.000
_cell.angle_alpha   90.00
_cell.angle_beta   90.00
_cell.angle_gamma   90.00
#
_symmetry.space_group_name_H-M   'P 1'
#
loop_
_entity.id
_entity.type
_entity.pdbx_description
1 polymer ?
#
loop_
_entity_poly.entity_id
_entity_poly.type
_entity_poly.pdbx_seq_one_letter_code
_entity_poly.pdbx_strand_id
1 'polypeptide(L)'
;MLKVATVCSGIGAPEKALKMLGIPYELSFFSEIDIPAIKAYCAIHKESTNKNFGNLENINQKPIPQDLDLLVGGTPCQDFSNAGLGKGGEEGSGTRSSLMWYYIKLIALSKPKIVVWENVAAVISIKHIHTYRKFCHTLSGLGYRLNADILNAKYFNVPQNRTRLILVAVRKDLKIDFEYPHGYDSGVRIKDLLEHKVNDKYYTKTLDDVEPYNRYFADTFRIMPLGKIKGAIYKQCNEVLCTEGIFDCLTTKQGNYILDEHSSREKNIRHLTPLEALRFMGFEDKDYYKSRYFYRKNESTGKKERIVYVSETDIYSQAGNSIVVTVLMAVFGQLYGVEWEHKVFGKRYKTPFELLCELPMFAILREDCKNDET
;
A
#
# COMPACT_ATOMS: atom_id res chain seq x y z
N MET A 1 6.39 -22.44 -8.67
CA MET A 1 6.90 -21.28 -7.90
C MET A 1 7.02 -20.12 -8.87
N LEU A 2 6.41 -18.96 -8.56
CA LEU A 2 6.40 -17.80 -9.45
C LEU A 2 7.77 -17.11 -9.47
N LYS A 3 8.27 -16.74 -10.65
CA LYS A 3 9.43 -15.87 -10.78
C LYS A 3 8.97 -14.41 -10.77
N VAL A 4 9.37 -13.68 -9.76
CA VAL A 4 8.87 -12.33 -9.47
C VAL A 4 10.00 -11.32 -9.52
N ALA A 5 9.70 -10.15 -10.06
CA ALA A 5 10.56 -8.98 -9.96
C ALA A 5 9.73 -7.75 -9.55
N THR A 6 10.37 -6.83 -8.83
CA THR A 6 9.72 -5.58 -8.42
C THR A 6 10.61 -4.38 -8.70
N VAL A 7 10.00 -3.24 -9.01
CA VAL A 7 10.72 -1.98 -9.24
C VAL A 7 10.10 -0.83 -8.45
N CYS A 8 10.92 0.13 -8.06
CA CYS A 8 10.57 1.13 -7.06
C CYS A 8 9.98 0.42 -5.84
N SER A 9 10.71 -0.61 -5.41
CA SER A 9 10.19 -1.71 -4.58
C SER A 9 9.87 -1.27 -3.15
N GLY A 10 10.40 -0.12 -2.72
CA GLY A 10 10.23 0.38 -1.37
C GLY A 10 10.63 -0.68 -0.34
N ILE A 11 9.70 -1.04 0.53
CA ILE A 11 9.90 -2.09 1.54
C ILE A 11 9.27 -3.45 1.15
N GLY A 12 8.88 -3.63 -0.12
CA GLY A 12 8.44 -4.92 -0.65
C GLY A 12 7.00 -5.30 -0.31
N ALA A 13 6.05 -4.41 -0.54
CA ALA A 13 4.63 -4.71 -0.36
C ALA A 13 4.13 -5.86 -1.26
N PRO A 14 4.57 -6.01 -2.53
CA PRO A 14 4.20 -7.14 -3.36
C PRO A 14 4.66 -8.48 -2.79
N GLU A 15 5.92 -8.56 -2.37
CA GLU A 15 6.50 -9.76 -1.76
C GLU A 15 5.79 -10.11 -0.45
N LYS A 16 5.42 -9.09 0.33
CA LYS A 16 4.64 -9.27 1.56
C LYS A 16 3.26 -9.84 1.25
N ALA A 17 2.57 -9.31 0.25
CA ALA A 17 1.25 -9.79 -0.17
C ALA A 17 1.30 -11.26 -0.63
N LEU A 18 2.27 -11.63 -1.47
CA LEU A 18 2.46 -13.01 -1.91
C LEU A 18 2.71 -13.96 -0.73
N LYS A 19 3.58 -13.57 0.22
CA LYS A 19 3.85 -14.35 1.44
C LYS A 19 2.59 -14.54 2.30
N MET A 20 1.81 -13.50 2.50
CA MET A 20 0.58 -13.58 3.29
C MET A 20 -0.49 -14.42 2.61
N LEU A 21 -0.56 -14.42 1.29
CA LEU A 21 -1.43 -15.31 0.51
C LEU A 21 -0.94 -16.77 0.48
N GLY A 22 0.31 -17.02 0.90
CA GLY A 22 0.90 -18.35 0.79
C GLY A 22 1.23 -18.76 -0.66
N ILE A 23 1.37 -17.78 -1.55
CA ILE A 23 1.77 -18.00 -2.94
C ILE A 23 3.30 -18.16 -2.97
N PRO A 24 3.82 -19.34 -3.35
CA PRO A 24 5.26 -19.56 -3.40
C PRO A 24 5.89 -18.83 -4.58
N TYR A 25 6.91 -18.04 -4.31
CA TYR A 25 7.64 -17.30 -5.32
C TYR A 25 9.16 -17.31 -5.10
N GLU A 26 9.88 -17.06 -6.17
CA GLU A 26 11.30 -16.78 -6.20
C GLU A 26 11.51 -15.33 -6.65
N LEU A 27 12.19 -14.52 -5.85
CA LEU A 27 12.56 -13.17 -6.25
C LEU A 27 13.75 -13.24 -7.22
N SER A 28 13.52 -12.81 -8.45
CA SER A 28 14.58 -12.69 -9.47
C SER A 28 15.45 -11.46 -9.19
N PHE A 29 14.83 -10.31 -9.03
CA PHE A 29 15.47 -9.06 -8.61
C PHE A 29 14.45 -8.08 -8.03
N PHE A 30 14.95 -7.08 -7.32
CA PHE A 30 14.22 -5.86 -6.98
C PHE A 30 15.03 -4.63 -7.41
N SER A 31 14.36 -3.48 -7.60
CA SER A 31 15.02 -2.21 -7.96
C SER A 31 14.56 -1.12 -7.02
N GLU A 32 15.49 -0.63 -6.21
CA GLU A 32 15.28 0.45 -5.24
C GLU A 32 16.58 1.24 -5.09
N ILE A 33 16.48 2.56 -4.85
CA ILE A 33 17.63 3.46 -4.69
C ILE A 33 17.75 4.03 -3.27
N ASP A 34 16.64 4.05 -2.52
CA ASP A 34 16.61 4.55 -1.15
C ASP A 34 17.27 3.56 -0.21
N ILE A 35 18.43 3.94 0.34
CA ILE A 35 19.22 3.05 1.20
C ILE A 35 18.44 2.57 2.43
N PRO A 36 17.70 3.42 3.19
CA PRO A 36 16.84 2.95 4.27
C PRO A 36 15.79 1.94 3.82
N ALA A 37 15.17 2.15 2.64
CA ALA A 37 14.19 1.22 2.10
C ALA A 37 14.83 -0.12 1.68
N ILE A 38 16.01 -0.11 1.03
CA ILE A 38 16.78 -1.32 0.70
C ILE A 38 17.10 -2.13 1.96
N LYS A 39 17.54 -1.46 3.02
CA LYS A 39 17.82 -2.10 4.31
C LYS A 39 16.58 -2.77 4.90
N ALA A 40 15.45 -2.04 4.95
CA ALA A 40 14.18 -2.54 5.44
C ALA A 40 13.69 -3.72 4.59
N TYR A 41 13.72 -3.59 3.26
CA TYR A 41 13.37 -4.65 2.33
C TYR A 41 14.12 -5.95 2.60
N CYS A 42 15.46 -5.88 2.63
CA CYS A 42 16.29 -7.05 2.87
C CYS A 42 16.02 -7.69 4.24
N ALA A 43 15.77 -6.88 5.27
CA ALA A 43 15.48 -7.37 6.62
C ALA A 43 14.08 -8.04 6.72
N ILE A 44 13.06 -7.44 6.10
CA ILE A 44 11.69 -7.97 6.10
C ILE A 44 11.61 -9.29 5.33
N HIS A 45 12.20 -9.30 4.13
CA HIS A 45 12.03 -10.41 3.18
C HIS A 45 13.15 -11.47 3.28
N LYS A 46 14.22 -11.21 4.05
CA LYS A 46 15.43 -12.05 4.16
C LYS A 46 16.14 -12.21 2.81
N GLU A 47 16.18 -11.14 2.05
CA GLU A 47 16.80 -11.09 0.73
C GLU A 47 18.20 -10.44 0.78
N SER A 48 19.02 -10.75 -0.22
CA SER A 48 20.35 -10.16 -0.36
C SER A 48 20.29 -8.86 -1.18
N THR A 49 21.10 -7.88 -0.79
CA THR A 49 21.32 -6.66 -1.57
C THR A 49 21.86 -6.94 -2.99
N ASN A 50 22.46 -8.11 -3.22
CA ASN A 50 22.94 -8.51 -4.54
C ASN A 50 21.81 -8.65 -5.57
N LYS A 51 20.56 -8.87 -5.11
CA LYS A 51 19.38 -8.89 -5.97
C LYS A 51 18.86 -7.48 -6.29
N ASN A 52 19.43 -6.43 -5.69
CA ASN A 52 19.02 -5.05 -5.99
C ASN A 52 19.66 -4.58 -7.31
N PHE A 53 18.84 -4.27 -8.28
CA PHE A 53 19.28 -3.70 -9.55
C PHE A 53 19.52 -2.18 -9.49
N GLY A 54 19.17 -1.52 -8.36
CA GLY A 54 19.42 -0.10 -8.13
C GLY A 54 18.50 0.79 -8.96
N ASN A 55 19.07 1.82 -9.60
CA ASN A 55 18.28 2.80 -10.36
C ASN A 55 17.68 2.18 -11.63
N LEU A 56 16.37 2.29 -11.78
CA LEU A 56 15.63 1.81 -12.94
C LEU A 56 16.09 2.45 -14.26
N GLU A 57 16.64 3.65 -14.23
CA GLU A 57 17.20 4.30 -15.42
C GLU A 57 18.37 3.51 -16.02
N ASN A 58 19.10 2.77 -15.19
CA ASN A 58 20.24 1.94 -15.59
C ASN A 58 19.86 0.48 -15.89
N ILE A 59 18.57 0.19 -16.04
CA ILE A 59 18.08 -1.18 -16.17
C ILE A 59 18.67 -1.93 -17.38
N ASN A 60 18.96 -1.22 -18.47
CA ASN A 60 19.57 -1.80 -19.68
C ASN A 60 21.00 -2.36 -19.44
N GLN A 61 21.65 -1.97 -18.35
CA GLN A 61 22.99 -2.42 -17.98
C GLN A 61 22.96 -3.69 -17.11
N LYS A 62 21.77 -4.24 -16.84
CA LYS A 62 21.58 -5.40 -15.99
C LYS A 62 21.22 -6.64 -16.79
N PRO A 63 21.57 -7.83 -16.32
CA PRO A 63 21.16 -9.09 -16.95
C PRO A 63 19.67 -9.33 -16.68
N ILE A 64 18.80 -8.86 -17.58
CA ILE A 64 17.35 -8.90 -17.40
C ILE A 64 16.82 -10.33 -17.65
N PRO A 65 16.16 -10.97 -16.66
CA PRO A 65 15.52 -12.26 -16.83
C PRO A 65 14.37 -12.19 -17.86
N GLN A 66 14.24 -13.23 -18.70
CA GLN A 66 13.23 -13.31 -19.77
C GLN A 66 12.00 -14.16 -19.40
N ASP A 67 11.99 -14.76 -18.22
CA ASP A 67 11.02 -15.77 -17.81
C ASP A 67 10.25 -15.36 -16.54
N LEU A 68 10.04 -14.05 -16.35
CA LEU A 68 9.29 -13.53 -15.24
C LEU A 68 7.81 -13.88 -15.34
N ASP A 69 7.24 -14.42 -14.26
CA ASP A 69 5.82 -14.65 -14.15
C ASP A 69 5.08 -13.36 -13.75
N LEU A 70 5.68 -12.56 -12.87
CA LEU A 70 5.09 -11.34 -12.35
C LEU A 70 6.13 -10.23 -12.25
N LEU A 71 5.82 -9.08 -12.81
CA LEU A 71 6.56 -7.83 -12.62
C LEU A 71 5.64 -6.79 -11.97
N VAL A 72 6.01 -6.29 -10.79
CA VAL A 72 5.23 -5.25 -10.09
C VAL A 72 6.04 -3.96 -9.98
N GLY A 73 5.40 -2.82 -10.23
CA GLY A 73 6.02 -1.52 -10.09
C GLY A 73 5.06 -0.44 -9.63
N GLY A 74 5.46 0.32 -8.60
CA GLY A 74 4.84 1.59 -8.21
C GLY A 74 5.77 2.73 -8.59
N THR A 75 5.76 3.14 -9.87
CA THR A 75 6.66 4.22 -10.30
C THR A 75 6.30 5.53 -9.63
N PRO A 76 7.29 6.44 -9.38
CA PRO A 76 7.05 7.68 -8.67
C PRO A 76 5.86 8.48 -9.22
N CYS A 77 4.99 8.92 -8.31
CA CYS A 77 3.74 9.61 -8.60
C CYS A 77 3.78 11.11 -8.30
N GLN A 78 4.92 11.63 -7.84
CA GLN A 78 5.01 12.99 -7.27
C GLN A 78 4.63 14.08 -8.28
N ASP A 79 4.94 13.89 -9.56
CA ASP A 79 4.64 14.85 -10.61
C ASP A 79 3.21 14.71 -11.16
N PHE A 80 2.48 13.64 -10.81
CA PHE A 80 1.04 13.47 -11.09
C PHE A 80 0.17 13.89 -9.90
N SER A 81 0.72 13.84 -8.68
CA SER A 81 -0.03 14.11 -7.45
C SER A 81 -0.45 15.56 -7.34
N ASN A 82 -1.66 15.82 -6.83
CA ASN A 82 -2.14 17.16 -6.50
C ASN A 82 -1.32 17.84 -5.37
N ALA A 83 -0.64 17.05 -4.54
CA ALA A 83 0.27 17.55 -3.51
C ALA A 83 1.68 17.85 -4.05
N GLY A 84 1.98 17.48 -5.29
CA GLY A 84 3.24 17.71 -5.97
C GLY A 84 3.20 18.92 -6.92
N LEU A 85 4.28 19.08 -7.71
CA LEU A 85 4.40 20.17 -8.67
C LEU A 85 3.53 19.99 -9.93
N GLY A 86 2.90 18.82 -10.10
CA GLY A 86 2.03 18.51 -11.23
C GLY A 86 2.73 18.63 -12.60
N LYS A 87 4.04 18.35 -12.67
CA LYS A 87 4.85 18.46 -13.91
C LYS A 87 4.58 17.34 -14.91
N GLY A 88 3.85 16.30 -14.49
CA GLY A 88 3.57 15.12 -15.33
C GLY A 88 4.76 14.16 -15.45
N GLY A 89 4.60 13.13 -16.26
CA GLY A 89 5.59 12.07 -16.48
C GLY A 89 5.89 11.85 -17.96
N GLU A 90 5.95 12.92 -18.75
CA GLU A 90 6.25 12.82 -20.17
C GLU A 90 7.61 12.15 -20.42
N GLU A 91 7.70 11.37 -21.51
CA GLU A 91 8.93 10.69 -21.89
C GLU A 91 10.05 11.71 -22.15
N GLY A 92 11.21 11.49 -21.54
CA GLY A 92 12.36 12.41 -21.67
C GLY A 92 12.25 13.70 -20.87
N SER A 93 11.19 13.91 -20.06
CA SER A 93 11.02 15.14 -19.27
C SER A 93 12.02 15.31 -18.12
N GLY A 94 12.73 14.22 -17.73
CA GLY A 94 13.62 14.22 -16.56
C GLY A 94 12.89 14.35 -15.22
N THR A 95 11.55 14.30 -15.20
CA THR A 95 10.76 14.26 -13.96
C THR A 95 10.85 12.87 -13.33
N ARG A 96 10.62 12.76 -12.01
CA ARG A 96 10.62 11.46 -11.33
C ARG A 96 9.54 10.54 -11.89
N SER A 97 8.38 11.08 -12.25
CA SER A 97 7.28 10.31 -12.83
C SER A 97 7.58 9.79 -14.25
N SER A 98 8.59 10.32 -14.94
CA SER A 98 9.04 9.79 -16.24
C SER A 98 9.71 8.41 -16.13
N LEU A 99 10.03 7.93 -14.91
CA LEU A 99 10.50 6.56 -14.67
C LEU A 99 9.51 5.48 -15.13
N MET A 100 8.23 5.82 -15.33
CA MET A 100 7.25 4.91 -15.95
C MET A 100 7.69 4.43 -17.35
N TRP A 101 8.47 5.23 -18.09
CA TRP A 101 8.97 4.85 -19.42
C TRP A 101 10.15 3.85 -19.35
N TYR A 102 10.97 3.94 -18.31
CA TYR A 102 11.98 2.91 -18.03
C TYR A 102 11.34 1.60 -17.57
N TYR A 103 10.19 1.69 -16.88
CA TYR A 103 9.39 0.51 -16.57
C TYR A 103 8.86 -0.17 -17.86
N ILE A 104 8.36 0.60 -18.83
CA ILE A 104 8.01 0.10 -20.18
C ILE A 104 9.21 -0.58 -20.86
N LYS A 105 10.40 0.03 -20.81
CA LYS A 105 11.62 -0.57 -21.38
C LYS A 105 11.94 -1.92 -20.73
N LEU A 106 11.83 -1.99 -19.41
CA LEU A 106 12.01 -3.24 -18.67
C LEU A 106 10.99 -4.30 -19.11
N ILE A 107 9.71 -3.92 -19.24
CA ILE A 107 8.66 -4.84 -19.71
C ILE A 107 8.98 -5.35 -21.12
N ALA A 108 9.41 -4.48 -22.02
CA ALA A 108 9.80 -4.86 -23.39
C ALA A 108 10.97 -5.84 -23.42
N LEU A 109 11.94 -5.68 -22.50
CA LEU A 109 13.11 -6.55 -22.37
C LEU A 109 12.78 -7.89 -21.72
N SER A 110 12.05 -7.90 -20.59
CA SER A 110 11.79 -9.09 -19.79
C SER A 110 10.55 -9.88 -20.22
N LYS A 111 9.61 -9.26 -20.93
CA LYS A 111 8.34 -9.83 -21.42
C LYS A 111 7.60 -10.66 -20.35
N PRO A 112 7.37 -10.13 -19.14
CA PRO A 112 6.75 -10.87 -18.06
C PRO A 112 5.36 -11.37 -18.46
N LYS A 113 4.90 -12.45 -17.83
CA LYS A 113 3.54 -12.98 -18.07
C LYS A 113 2.47 -11.99 -17.62
N ILE A 114 2.68 -11.40 -16.45
CA ILE A 114 1.77 -10.44 -15.81
C ILE A 114 2.58 -9.23 -15.35
N VAL A 115 2.04 -8.04 -15.60
CA VAL A 115 2.54 -6.76 -15.10
C VAL A 115 1.49 -6.14 -14.21
N VAL A 116 1.88 -5.67 -13.04
CA VAL A 116 1.03 -4.86 -12.16
C VAL A 116 1.70 -3.51 -11.96
N TRP A 117 0.99 -2.43 -12.29
CA TRP A 117 1.47 -1.07 -12.10
C TRP A 117 0.51 -0.28 -11.21
N GLU A 118 1.06 0.32 -10.17
CA GLU A 118 0.32 1.19 -9.24
C GLU A 118 0.71 2.64 -9.42
N ASN A 119 -0.28 3.53 -9.32
CA ASN A 119 -0.04 4.98 -9.28
C ASN A 119 -1.21 5.72 -8.60
N VAL A 120 -1.03 7.03 -8.36
CA VAL A 120 -2.13 7.87 -7.87
C VAL A 120 -3.24 7.99 -8.91
N ALA A 121 -4.50 8.06 -8.46
CA ALA A 121 -5.64 8.22 -9.36
C ALA A 121 -5.54 9.48 -10.24
N ALA A 122 -4.80 10.51 -9.80
CA ALA A 122 -4.60 11.73 -10.58
C ALA A 122 -3.90 11.51 -11.93
N VAL A 123 -3.22 10.38 -12.14
CA VAL A 123 -2.61 10.04 -13.44
C VAL A 123 -3.63 9.98 -14.59
N ILE A 124 -4.89 9.66 -14.30
CA ILE A 124 -5.99 9.67 -15.29
C ILE A 124 -6.79 10.97 -15.29
N SER A 125 -6.35 12.01 -14.57
CA SER A 125 -6.98 13.32 -14.66
C SER A 125 -6.83 13.95 -16.05
N ILE A 126 -7.68 14.90 -16.39
CA ILE A 126 -7.63 15.61 -17.68
C ILE A 126 -6.22 16.12 -17.98
N LYS A 127 -5.49 16.58 -16.95
CA LYS A 127 -4.12 17.10 -17.07
C LYS A 127 -3.10 16.06 -17.52
N HIS A 128 -3.27 14.80 -17.12
CA HIS A 128 -2.27 13.75 -17.31
C HIS A 128 -2.74 12.59 -18.18
N ILE A 129 -4.00 12.61 -18.60
CA ILE A 129 -4.64 11.51 -19.36
C ILE A 129 -3.90 11.17 -20.67
N HIS A 130 -3.26 12.17 -21.29
CA HIS A 130 -2.50 11.94 -22.53
C HIS A 130 -1.30 11.04 -22.29
N THR A 131 -0.51 11.33 -21.25
CA THR A 131 0.65 10.52 -20.84
C THR A 131 0.20 9.09 -20.47
N TYR A 132 -0.90 8.95 -19.71
CA TYR A 132 -1.46 7.65 -19.35
C TYR A 132 -1.92 6.85 -20.57
N ARG A 133 -2.63 7.48 -21.52
CA ARG A 133 -3.07 6.83 -22.76
C ARG A 133 -1.88 6.36 -23.60
N LYS A 134 -0.82 7.16 -23.72
CA LYS A 134 0.42 6.77 -24.40
C LYS A 134 1.05 5.55 -23.72
N PHE A 135 1.11 5.54 -22.38
CA PHE A 135 1.60 4.40 -21.60
C PHE A 135 0.81 3.12 -21.88
N CYS A 136 -0.52 3.19 -21.81
CA CYS A 136 -1.40 2.06 -22.11
C CYS A 136 -1.26 1.59 -23.56
N HIS A 137 -1.20 2.51 -24.51
CA HIS A 137 -1.02 2.18 -25.94
C HIS A 137 0.29 1.43 -26.18
N THR A 138 1.38 1.88 -25.54
CA THR A 138 2.68 1.23 -25.65
C THR A 138 2.65 -0.19 -25.07
N LEU A 139 2.05 -0.39 -23.88
CA LEU A 139 1.87 -1.73 -23.29
C LEU A 139 1.03 -2.65 -24.17
N SER A 140 -0.07 -2.13 -24.74
CA SER A 140 -0.91 -2.90 -25.65
C SER A 140 -0.15 -3.30 -26.92
N GLY A 141 0.70 -2.41 -27.45
CA GLY A 141 1.61 -2.67 -28.57
C GLY A 141 2.67 -3.74 -28.28
N LEU A 142 3.11 -3.85 -27.02
CA LEU A 142 4.01 -4.89 -26.55
C LEU A 142 3.32 -6.27 -26.37
N GLY A 143 2.02 -6.37 -26.67
CA GLY A 143 1.29 -7.64 -26.67
C GLY A 143 0.56 -7.94 -25.37
N TYR A 144 0.17 -6.92 -24.58
CA TYR A 144 -0.60 -7.09 -23.35
C TYR A 144 -2.07 -6.71 -23.53
N ARG A 145 -2.96 -7.44 -22.83
CA ARG A 145 -4.33 -7.02 -22.53
C ARG A 145 -4.29 -6.24 -21.22
N LEU A 146 -4.97 -5.11 -21.18
CA LEU A 146 -4.92 -4.18 -20.05
C LEU A 146 -6.28 -4.13 -19.35
N ASN A 147 -6.24 -4.25 -18.03
CA ASN A 147 -7.33 -3.94 -17.13
C ASN A 147 -6.83 -2.88 -16.16
N ALA A 148 -7.62 -1.84 -15.91
CA ALA A 148 -7.27 -0.78 -14.97
C ALA A 148 -8.50 -0.39 -14.15
N ASP A 149 -8.31 -0.28 -12.85
CA ASP A 149 -9.35 0.18 -11.94
C ASP A 149 -8.79 1.04 -10.82
N ILE A 150 -9.67 1.79 -10.17
CA ILE A 150 -9.35 2.65 -9.02
C ILE A 150 -9.80 1.93 -7.75
N LEU A 151 -8.84 1.49 -6.96
CA LEU A 151 -9.09 0.85 -5.68
C LEU A 151 -8.82 1.82 -4.52
N ASN A 152 -9.66 1.75 -3.48
CA ASN A 152 -9.44 2.50 -2.25
C ASN A 152 -9.16 1.54 -1.09
N ALA A 153 -8.04 1.75 -0.42
CA ALA A 153 -7.54 0.88 0.65
C ALA A 153 -8.54 0.67 1.79
N LYS A 154 -9.41 1.66 2.07
CA LYS A 154 -10.44 1.56 3.11
C LYS A 154 -11.40 0.39 2.92
N TYR A 155 -11.54 -0.12 1.71
CA TYR A 155 -12.36 -1.28 1.38
C TYR A 155 -11.62 -2.61 1.52
N PHE A 156 -10.34 -2.58 1.92
CA PHE A 156 -9.46 -3.75 2.02
C PHE A 156 -8.82 -3.86 3.42
N ASN A 157 -9.64 -3.72 4.44
CA ASN A 157 -9.31 -3.97 5.85
C ASN A 157 -8.19 -3.09 6.44
N VAL A 158 -8.04 -1.88 5.93
CA VAL A 158 -7.21 -0.84 6.55
C VAL A 158 -8.00 0.46 6.66
N PRO A 159 -7.98 1.16 7.80
CA PRO A 159 -8.78 2.36 8.02
C PRO A 159 -8.10 3.59 7.40
N GLN A 160 -7.83 3.53 6.09
CA GLN A 160 -7.13 4.58 5.36
C GLN A 160 -7.82 4.92 4.05
N ASN A 161 -8.17 6.18 3.84
CA ASN A 161 -8.74 6.68 2.59
C ASN A 161 -7.63 6.91 1.55
N ARG A 162 -7.08 5.82 1.00
CA ARG A 162 -6.00 5.84 0.02
C ARG A 162 -6.47 5.28 -1.32
N THR A 163 -6.77 6.17 -2.25
CA THR A 163 -7.24 5.82 -3.59
C THR A 163 -6.05 5.70 -4.54
N ARG A 164 -5.95 4.57 -5.27
CA ARG A 164 -4.89 4.29 -6.23
C ARG A 164 -5.44 3.66 -7.50
N LEU A 165 -4.84 4.04 -8.62
CA LEU A 165 -5.02 3.32 -9.88
C LEU A 165 -4.13 2.07 -9.83
N ILE A 166 -4.75 0.92 -10.06
CA ILE A 166 -4.02 -0.34 -10.29
C ILE A 166 -4.26 -0.72 -11.75
N LEU A 167 -3.20 -0.97 -12.49
CA LEU A 167 -3.25 -1.50 -13.83
C LEU A 167 -2.67 -2.92 -13.81
N VAL A 168 -3.45 -3.88 -14.29
CA VAL A 168 -3.04 -5.26 -14.50
C VAL A 168 -2.94 -5.50 -16.01
N ALA A 169 -1.75 -5.85 -16.48
CA ALA A 169 -1.51 -6.17 -17.88
C ALA A 169 -1.14 -7.66 -18.00
N VAL A 170 -1.95 -8.42 -18.72
CA VAL A 170 -1.75 -9.85 -18.95
C VAL A 170 -1.30 -10.05 -20.40
N ARG A 171 -0.21 -10.80 -20.61
CA ARG A 171 0.30 -11.08 -21.94
C ARG A 171 -0.77 -11.85 -22.76
N LYS A 172 -0.98 -11.44 -24.02
CA LYS A 172 -2.12 -11.89 -24.87
C LYS A 172 -2.13 -13.38 -25.20
N ASP A 173 -0.96 -14.05 -25.14
CA ASP A 173 -0.84 -15.49 -25.34
C ASP A 173 -1.38 -16.33 -24.18
N LEU A 174 -1.68 -15.70 -23.04
CA LEU A 174 -2.17 -16.35 -21.86
C LEU A 174 -3.71 -16.26 -21.76
N LYS A 175 -4.34 -17.37 -21.39
CA LYS A 175 -5.78 -17.46 -21.12
C LYS A 175 -6.03 -17.20 -19.63
N ILE A 176 -5.79 -15.99 -19.16
CA ILE A 176 -6.07 -15.56 -17.79
C ILE A 176 -7.18 -14.53 -17.87
N ASP A 177 -8.35 -14.84 -17.34
CA ASP A 177 -9.38 -13.84 -17.08
C ASP A 177 -9.10 -13.21 -15.71
N PHE A 178 -9.14 -11.90 -15.68
CA PHE A 178 -8.91 -11.14 -14.47
C PHE A 178 -10.03 -10.12 -14.29
N GLU A 179 -10.67 -10.20 -13.14
CA GLU A 179 -11.61 -9.20 -12.63
C GLU A 179 -11.06 -8.59 -11.36
N TYR A 180 -11.34 -7.30 -11.15
CA TYR A 180 -10.88 -6.62 -9.94
C TYR A 180 -11.63 -7.14 -8.71
N PRO A 181 -10.92 -7.26 -7.56
CA PRO A 181 -11.56 -7.64 -6.32
C PRO A 181 -12.53 -6.55 -5.85
N HIS A 182 -13.68 -6.98 -5.34
CA HIS A 182 -14.62 -6.09 -4.68
C HIS A 182 -14.32 -6.05 -3.18
N GLY A 183 -13.98 -4.85 -2.69
CA GLY A 183 -13.80 -4.60 -1.27
C GLY A 183 -15.06 -4.02 -0.62
N TYR A 184 -15.10 -4.01 0.71
CA TYR A 184 -16.23 -3.49 1.49
C TYR A 184 -15.75 -2.89 2.83
N ASP A 185 -16.63 -2.23 3.56
CA ASP A 185 -16.35 -1.78 4.92
C ASP A 185 -16.32 -2.96 5.89
N SER A 186 -15.12 -3.34 6.33
CA SER A 186 -14.91 -4.41 7.30
C SER A 186 -15.19 -4.01 8.76
N GLY A 187 -15.56 -2.75 8.99
CA GLY A 187 -15.70 -2.21 10.34
C GLY A 187 -14.40 -1.75 10.99
N VAL A 188 -13.24 -1.93 10.36
CA VAL A 188 -11.95 -1.50 10.91
C VAL A 188 -11.84 0.02 10.91
N ARG A 189 -11.46 0.57 12.05
CA ARG A 189 -11.32 2.01 12.31
C ARG A 189 -9.91 2.33 12.81
N ILE A 190 -9.57 3.61 12.93
CA ILE A 190 -8.26 4.05 13.42
C ILE A 190 -7.90 3.36 14.74
N LYS A 191 -8.82 3.36 15.71
CA LYS A 191 -8.62 2.79 17.04
C LYS A 191 -8.16 1.33 17.05
N ASP A 192 -8.58 0.54 16.06
CA ASP A 192 -8.31 -0.90 15.99
C ASP A 192 -6.86 -1.23 15.65
N LEU A 193 -6.12 -0.26 15.10
CA LEU A 193 -4.71 -0.42 14.72
C LEU A 193 -3.73 0.33 15.63
N LEU A 194 -4.23 1.02 16.67
CA LEU A 194 -3.39 1.77 17.60
C LEU A 194 -2.62 0.85 18.54
N GLU A 195 -1.46 1.32 18.99
CA GLU A 195 -0.69 0.68 20.04
C GLU A 195 -1.32 0.95 21.41
N HIS A 196 -1.40 -0.06 22.27
CA HIS A 196 -1.89 0.10 23.65
C HIS A 196 -0.95 0.91 24.56
N LYS A 197 0.35 0.91 24.25
CA LYS A 197 1.37 1.64 25.01
C LYS A 197 2.23 2.45 24.05
N VAL A 198 2.01 3.74 24.05
CA VAL A 198 2.73 4.70 23.21
C VAL A 198 3.68 5.52 24.06
N ASN A 199 4.89 5.77 23.57
CA ASN A 199 5.88 6.60 24.25
C ASN A 199 5.41 8.06 24.31
N ASP A 200 5.67 8.73 25.44
CA ASP A 200 5.23 10.11 25.72
C ASP A 200 5.69 11.13 24.68
N LYS A 201 6.80 10.88 24.01
CA LYS A 201 7.32 11.77 22.94
C LYS A 201 6.35 12.01 21.78
N TYR A 202 5.39 11.09 21.54
CA TYR A 202 4.39 11.24 20.48
C TYR A 202 3.24 12.15 20.87
N TYR A 203 2.95 12.31 22.16
CA TYR A 203 1.90 13.15 22.68
C TYR A 203 2.37 14.60 22.77
N THR A 204 1.96 15.42 21.82
CA THR A 204 2.52 16.76 21.63
C THR A 204 1.52 17.88 21.91
N LYS A 205 0.21 17.58 21.89
CA LYS A 205 -0.87 18.56 21.95
C LYS A 205 -1.97 18.15 22.94
N THR A 206 -2.72 19.16 23.38
CA THR A 206 -3.94 19.03 24.20
C THR A 206 -5.17 19.43 23.37
N LEU A 207 -6.37 19.23 23.91
CA LEU A 207 -7.61 19.74 23.27
C LEU A 207 -7.63 21.26 23.20
N ASP A 208 -6.95 21.96 24.13
CA ASP A 208 -6.85 23.43 24.12
C ASP A 208 -6.04 23.93 22.92
N ASP A 209 -5.19 23.09 22.31
CA ASP A 209 -4.46 23.43 21.09
C ASP A 209 -5.31 23.30 19.81
N VAL A 210 -6.57 22.87 19.92
CA VAL A 210 -7.44 22.58 18.78
C VAL A 210 -8.45 23.71 18.57
N GLU A 211 -8.61 24.13 17.31
CA GLU A 211 -9.75 24.91 16.84
C GLU A 211 -10.82 23.94 16.35
N PRO A 212 -11.90 23.71 17.11
CA PRO A 212 -12.84 22.65 16.83
C PRO A 212 -13.69 22.96 15.59
N TYR A 213 -14.12 21.90 14.91
CA TYR A 213 -15.12 21.97 13.86
C TYR A 213 -16.50 21.67 14.44
N ASN A 214 -17.48 22.49 14.08
CA ASN A 214 -18.88 22.16 14.38
C ASN A 214 -19.45 21.23 13.29
N ARG A 215 -19.12 19.93 13.42
CA ARG A 215 -19.53 18.90 12.47
C ARG A 215 -20.08 17.68 13.19
N TYR A 216 -21.17 17.13 12.65
CA TYR A 216 -21.74 15.85 13.05
C TYR A 216 -21.44 14.80 11.97
N PHE A 217 -21.08 13.60 12.39
CA PHE A 217 -20.83 12.47 11.51
C PHE A 217 -21.77 11.32 11.85
N ALA A 218 -22.73 11.04 10.94
CA ALA A 218 -23.65 9.92 11.09
C ALA A 218 -23.02 8.56 10.70
N ASP A 219 -21.92 8.60 9.93
CA ASP A 219 -21.23 7.44 9.41
C ASP A 219 -19.75 7.49 9.81
N THR A 220 -19.24 6.40 10.39
CA THR A 220 -17.83 6.27 10.81
C THR A 220 -16.90 5.77 9.71
N PHE A 221 -17.43 5.32 8.57
CA PHE A 221 -16.62 4.88 7.42
C PHE A 221 -16.11 6.06 6.58
N ARG A 222 -15.64 7.08 7.27
CA ARG A 222 -15.15 8.33 6.69
C ARG A 222 -14.07 8.96 7.56
N ILE A 223 -13.35 9.92 7.00
CA ILE A 223 -12.47 10.80 7.76
C ILE A 223 -13.33 11.69 8.65
N MET A 224 -13.07 11.69 9.95
CA MET A 224 -13.83 12.41 10.97
C MET A 224 -12.95 13.45 11.66
N PRO A 225 -12.69 14.63 11.05
CA PRO A 225 -11.89 15.66 11.67
C PRO A 225 -12.68 16.38 12.77
N LEU A 226 -12.16 16.35 13.99
CA LEU A 226 -12.69 17.06 15.16
C LEU A 226 -12.36 18.56 15.11
N GLY A 227 -11.25 18.92 14.50
CA GLY A 227 -10.76 20.27 14.39
C GLY A 227 -9.39 20.32 13.74
N LYS A 228 -8.76 21.48 13.75
CA LYS A 228 -7.37 21.66 13.32
C LYS A 228 -6.53 22.27 14.44
N ILE A 229 -5.23 22.06 14.40
CA ILE A 229 -4.29 22.70 15.35
C ILE A 229 -4.33 24.21 15.16
N LYS A 230 -4.49 24.96 16.26
CA LYS A 230 -4.53 26.42 16.29
C LYS A 230 -3.29 27.02 15.63
N GLY A 231 -3.49 28.05 14.81
CA GLY A 231 -2.41 28.72 14.06
C GLY A 231 -1.86 27.93 12.86
N ALA A 232 -2.32 26.73 12.59
CA ALA A 232 -1.93 25.99 11.39
C ALA A 232 -2.53 26.61 10.12
N ILE A 233 -1.66 26.94 9.15
CA ILE A 233 -2.08 27.56 7.88
C ILE A 233 -2.78 26.52 7.00
N TYR A 234 -2.23 25.30 6.91
CA TYR A 234 -2.77 24.24 6.08
C TYR A 234 -3.60 23.26 6.92
N LYS A 235 -4.78 22.88 6.42
CA LYS A 235 -5.61 21.82 7.04
C LYS A 235 -4.93 20.45 6.91
N GLN A 236 -4.39 20.18 5.75
CA GLN A 236 -3.68 18.92 5.47
C GLN A 236 -2.50 18.75 6.44
N CYS A 237 -2.42 17.61 7.11
CA CYS A 237 -1.45 17.26 8.14
C CYS A 237 -1.60 17.99 9.49
N ASN A 238 -2.64 18.82 9.69
CA ASN A 238 -2.89 19.55 10.92
C ASN A 238 -4.31 19.37 11.47
N GLU A 239 -5.10 18.50 10.87
CA GLU A 239 -6.39 18.11 11.43
C GLU A 239 -6.19 17.08 12.53
N VAL A 240 -7.09 17.13 13.53
CA VAL A 240 -7.17 16.12 14.60
C VAL A 240 -8.34 15.22 14.29
N LEU A 241 -8.06 13.93 14.08
CA LEU A 241 -9.05 12.95 13.67
C LEU A 241 -9.62 12.19 14.86
N CYS A 242 -10.92 11.92 14.83
CA CYS A 242 -11.57 10.97 15.73
C CYS A 242 -11.16 9.54 15.37
N THR A 243 -10.80 8.75 16.37
CA THR A 243 -10.34 7.37 16.16
C THR A 243 -11.45 6.38 15.82
N GLU A 244 -12.70 6.78 15.98
CA GLU A 244 -13.89 6.03 15.50
C GLU A 244 -14.06 6.10 13.97
N GLY A 245 -13.33 6.96 13.29
CA GLY A 245 -13.33 7.11 11.84
C GLY A 245 -12.20 6.37 11.15
N ILE A 246 -11.95 6.77 9.89
CA ILE A 246 -10.79 6.32 9.12
C ILE A 246 -9.79 7.46 8.96
N PHE A 247 -8.53 7.10 8.75
CA PHE A 247 -7.44 8.04 8.51
C PHE A 247 -7.47 8.53 7.05
N ASP A 248 -6.88 9.68 6.81
CA ASP A 248 -6.66 10.14 5.46
C ASP A 248 -5.45 9.40 4.82
N CYS A 249 -5.06 9.77 3.60
CA CYS A 249 -3.95 9.11 2.93
C CYS A 249 -2.62 9.41 3.63
N LEU A 250 -1.94 8.39 4.15
CA LEU A 250 -0.59 8.53 4.68
C LEU A 250 0.35 9.12 3.63
N THR A 251 1.13 10.10 4.06
CA THR A 251 2.19 10.74 3.28
C THR A 251 3.55 10.24 3.75
N THR A 252 4.62 10.75 3.16
CA THR A 252 6.00 10.45 3.58
C THR A 252 6.41 11.13 4.90
N LYS A 253 5.47 11.80 5.56
CA LYS A 253 5.61 12.45 6.86
C LYS A 253 4.58 11.89 7.83
N GLN A 254 4.56 12.37 9.06
CA GLN A 254 3.67 11.87 10.11
C GLN A 254 2.17 11.99 9.80
N GLY A 255 1.75 12.93 8.95
CA GLY A 255 0.32 13.10 8.59
C GLY A 255 -0.48 13.85 9.63
N ASN A 256 -1.80 13.64 9.64
CA ASN A 256 -2.73 14.23 10.61
C ASN A 256 -2.53 13.72 12.03
N TYR A 257 -3.07 14.45 12.99
CA TYR A 257 -3.13 14.05 14.39
C TYR A 257 -4.34 13.14 14.64
N ILE A 258 -4.30 12.39 15.71
CA ILE A 258 -5.43 11.66 16.28
C ILE A 258 -5.66 12.11 17.73
N LEU A 259 -6.92 12.07 18.16
CA LEU A 259 -7.28 12.16 19.57
C LEU A 259 -7.22 10.75 20.17
N ASP A 260 -6.28 10.52 21.07
CA ASP A 260 -6.15 9.25 21.79
C ASP A 260 -7.00 9.30 23.07
N GLU A 261 -8.26 8.90 22.94
CA GLU A 261 -9.24 8.95 24.04
C GLU A 261 -8.92 7.99 25.19
N HIS A 262 -8.08 6.98 24.95
CA HIS A 262 -7.64 6.05 25.99
C HIS A 262 -6.43 6.56 26.78
N SER A 263 -5.88 7.69 26.38
CA SER A 263 -4.77 8.31 27.10
C SER A 263 -5.27 9.10 28.31
N SER A 264 -4.82 8.73 29.50
CA SER A 264 -5.04 9.52 30.74
C SER A 264 -4.09 10.71 30.86
N ARG A 265 -3.29 11.00 29.84
CA ARG A 265 -2.34 12.11 29.85
C ARG A 265 -3.03 13.44 29.62
N GLU A 266 -2.45 14.51 30.15
CA GLU A 266 -2.89 15.89 29.88
C GLU A 266 -2.79 16.15 28.36
N LYS A 267 -1.66 15.79 27.73
CA LYS A 267 -1.54 15.77 26.28
C LYS A 267 -2.07 14.45 25.75
N ASN A 268 -3.15 14.48 25.03
CA ASN A 268 -3.83 13.30 24.47
C ASN A 268 -3.98 13.35 22.95
N ILE A 269 -3.36 14.33 22.31
CA ILE A 269 -3.34 14.46 20.85
C ILE A 269 -1.93 14.15 20.34
N ARG A 270 -1.84 13.26 19.36
CA ARG A 270 -0.59 12.74 18.84
C ARG A 270 -0.66 12.40 17.36
N HIS A 271 0.49 12.24 16.75
CA HIS A 271 0.60 11.56 15.46
C HIS A 271 0.55 10.02 15.64
N LEU A 272 0.31 9.31 14.54
CA LEU A 272 0.55 7.86 14.52
C LEU A 272 2.02 7.56 14.83
N THR A 273 2.29 6.45 15.50
CA THR A 273 3.66 5.96 15.63
C THR A 273 4.14 5.34 14.31
N PRO A 274 5.45 5.12 14.11
CA PRO A 274 5.96 4.43 12.92
C PRO A 274 5.41 3.00 12.77
N LEU A 275 5.18 2.29 13.86
CA LEU A 275 4.55 0.96 13.85
C LEU A 275 3.10 1.04 13.37
N GLU A 276 2.33 1.97 13.91
CA GLU A 276 0.95 2.21 13.49
C GLU A 276 0.89 2.58 12.00
N ALA A 277 1.79 3.45 11.52
CA ALA A 277 1.86 3.81 10.11
C ALA A 277 2.05 2.58 9.20
N LEU A 278 2.89 1.61 9.60
CA LEU A 278 3.04 0.36 8.85
C LEU A 278 1.81 -0.54 8.94
N ARG A 279 1.12 -0.62 10.08
CA ARG A 279 -0.16 -1.32 10.22
C ARG A 279 -1.21 -0.76 9.26
N PHE A 280 -1.28 0.57 9.10
CA PHE A 280 -2.16 1.24 8.14
C PHE A 280 -1.82 0.95 6.67
N MET A 281 -0.62 0.42 6.40
CA MET A 281 -0.22 -0.09 5.10
C MET A 281 -0.39 -1.61 4.95
N GLY A 282 -0.92 -2.29 5.98
CA GLY A 282 -1.16 -3.73 5.99
C GLY A 282 0.08 -4.58 6.29
N PHE A 283 1.16 -3.99 6.80
CA PHE A 283 2.31 -4.74 7.32
C PHE A 283 2.03 -5.23 8.73
N GLU A 284 2.70 -6.33 9.11
CA GLU A 284 2.62 -6.90 10.45
C GLU A 284 3.67 -6.26 11.38
N ASP A 285 3.41 -6.27 12.68
CA ASP A 285 4.34 -5.73 13.70
C ASP A 285 5.76 -6.29 13.57
N LYS A 286 5.87 -7.59 13.26
CA LYS A 286 7.17 -8.23 13.03
C LYS A 286 7.98 -7.59 11.90
N ASP A 287 7.34 -7.00 10.90
CA ASP A 287 7.99 -6.34 9.78
C ASP A 287 8.60 -5.00 10.23
N TYR A 288 7.87 -4.25 11.08
CA TYR A 288 8.42 -3.07 11.75
C TYR A 288 9.67 -3.38 12.54
N TYR A 289 9.62 -4.40 13.42
CA TYR A 289 10.77 -4.74 14.25
C TYR A 289 11.97 -5.21 13.43
N LYS A 290 11.76 -5.95 12.35
CA LYS A 290 12.83 -6.36 11.42
C LYS A 290 13.44 -5.18 10.67
N SER A 291 12.62 -4.26 10.17
CA SER A 291 13.10 -3.09 9.42
C SER A 291 13.83 -2.10 10.34
N ARG A 292 13.30 -1.92 11.56
CA ARG A 292 13.76 -0.89 12.50
C ARG A 292 15.06 -1.25 13.19
N TYR A 293 15.25 -2.54 13.51
CA TYR A 293 16.32 -2.99 14.39
C TYR A 293 17.10 -4.16 13.81
N PHE A 294 18.42 -4.16 14.07
CA PHE A 294 19.19 -5.39 14.02
C PHE A 294 19.83 -5.67 15.37
N TYR A 295 20.24 -6.92 15.58
CA TYR A 295 20.84 -7.36 16.82
C TYR A 295 22.28 -7.77 16.57
N ARG A 296 23.22 -7.17 17.31
CA ARG A 296 24.63 -7.52 17.32
C ARG A 296 25.01 -8.08 18.68
N LYS A 297 25.88 -9.07 18.69
CA LYS A 297 26.48 -9.53 19.93
C LYS A 297 27.60 -8.53 20.32
N ASN A 298 27.49 -7.94 21.49
CA ASN A 298 28.56 -7.09 22.03
C ASN A 298 29.77 -7.96 22.37
N GLU A 299 30.92 -7.68 21.78
CA GLU A 299 32.09 -8.50 21.91
C GLU A 299 32.67 -8.47 23.34
N SER A 300 32.52 -7.36 24.06
CA SER A 300 33.05 -7.19 25.43
C SER A 300 32.13 -7.79 26.49
N THR A 301 30.81 -7.76 26.30
CA THR A 301 29.83 -8.21 27.31
C THR A 301 29.21 -9.57 26.97
N GLY A 302 29.36 -10.04 25.73
CA GLY A 302 28.69 -11.24 25.20
C GLY A 302 27.17 -11.07 25.04
N LYS A 303 26.61 -9.94 25.44
CA LYS A 303 25.14 -9.69 25.39
C LYS A 303 24.69 -9.26 24.00
N LYS A 304 23.44 -9.59 23.70
CA LYS A 304 22.76 -9.17 22.47
C LYS A 304 22.32 -7.71 22.63
N GLU A 305 22.84 -6.83 21.78
CA GLU A 305 22.46 -5.41 21.73
C GLU A 305 21.56 -5.15 20.55
N ARG A 306 20.50 -4.35 20.79
CA ARG A 306 19.59 -3.88 19.76
C ARG A 306 20.10 -2.56 19.20
N ILE A 307 20.37 -2.54 17.91
CA ILE A 307 20.85 -1.36 17.19
C ILE A 307 19.74 -0.85 16.29
N VAL A 308 19.50 0.46 16.31
CA VAL A 308 18.57 1.13 15.38
C VAL A 308 19.20 1.16 14.00
N TYR A 309 18.51 0.57 13.02
CA TYR A 309 19.00 0.39 11.67
C TYR A 309 18.36 1.36 10.67
N VAL A 310 17.07 1.67 10.87
CA VAL A 310 16.30 2.62 10.08
C VAL A 310 15.64 3.63 11.02
N SER A 311 15.67 4.92 10.69
CA SER A 311 15.12 5.97 11.52
C SER A 311 13.56 5.96 11.50
N GLU A 312 12.93 6.63 12.46
CA GLU A 312 11.46 6.77 12.45
C GLU A 312 10.97 7.57 11.25
N THR A 313 11.71 8.61 10.87
CA THR A 313 11.41 9.43 9.69
C THR A 313 11.45 8.59 8.41
N ASP A 314 12.43 7.69 8.29
CA ASP A 314 12.52 6.78 7.15
C ASP A 314 11.34 5.82 7.11
N ILE A 315 10.86 5.32 8.27
CA ILE A 315 9.70 4.43 8.32
C ILE A 315 8.42 5.16 7.90
N TYR A 316 8.20 6.41 8.32
CA TYR A 316 7.08 7.19 7.80
C TYR A 316 7.18 7.39 6.28
N SER A 317 8.36 7.68 5.77
CA SER A 317 8.61 7.78 4.33
C SER A 317 8.31 6.47 3.60
N GLN A 318 8.75 5.36 4.16
CA GLN A 318 8.50 4.02 3.62
C GLN A 318 7.01 3.66 3.62
N ALA A 319 6.28 3.96 4.70
CA ALA A 319 4.85 3.76 4.79
C ALA A 319 4.11 4.60 3.74
N GLY A 320 4.42 5.91 3.64
CA GLY A 320 3.78 6.81 2.68
C GLY A 320 4.01 6.44 1.22
N ASN A 321 5.22 5.93 0.90
CA ASN A 321 5.58 5.51 -0.45
C ASN A 321 5.13 4.08 -0.79
N SER A 322 4.68 3.29 0.18
CA SER A 322 4.31 1.90 -0.05
C SER A 322 2.96 1.74 -0.73
N ILE A 323 2.77 0.62 -1.41
CA ILE A 323 1.46 0.11 -1.81
C ILE A 323 0.83 -0.59 -0.58
N VAL A 324 -0.49 -0.51 -0.42
CA VAL A 324 -1.18 -1.20 0.66
C VAL A 324 -1.16 -2.71 0.41
N VAL A 325 -0.62 -3.46 1.36
CA VAL A 325 -0.42 -4.91 1.24
C VAL A 325 -1.74 -5.65 1.03
N THR A 326 -2.80 -5.30 1.77
CA THR A 326 -4.11 -5.97 1.67
C THR A 326 -4.80 -5.73 0.32
N VAL A 327 -4.59 -4.58 -0.31
CA VAL A 327 -5.04 -4.32 -1.69
C VAL A 327 -4.33 -5.26 -2.67
N LEU A 328 -3.00 -5.40 -2.54
CA LEU A 328 -2.24 -6.32 -3.39
C LEU A 328 -2.60 -7.79 -3.13
N MET A 329 -2.91 -8.16 -1.88
CA MET A 329 -3.42 -9.50 -1.57
C MET A 329 -4.72 -9.79 -2.33
N ALA A 330 -5.64 -8.84 -2.36
CA ALA A 330 -6.89 -9.00 -3.10
C ALA A 330 -6.64 -9.13 -4.62
N VAL A 331 -5.81 -8.25 -5.19
CA VAL A 331 -5.45 -8.30 -6.62
C VAL A 331 -4.73 -9.60 -6.99
N PHE A 332 -3.76 -10.04 -6.20
CA PHE A 332 -3.02 -11.28 -6.46
C PHE A 332 -3.89 -12.53 -6.21
N GLY A 333 -4.80 -12.46 -5.23
CA GLY A 333 -5.77 -13.53 -5.01
C GLY A 333 -6.63 -13.78 -6.24
N GLN A 334 -7.16 -12.71 -6.85
CA GLN A 334 -7.90 -12.80 -8.11
C GLN A 334 -7.04 -13.30 -9.27
N LEU A 335 -5.81 -12.79 -9.41
CA LEU A 335 -4.89 -13.19 -10.49
C LEU A 335 -4.51 -14.67 -10.45
N TYR A 336 -4.37 -15.24 -9.27
CA TYR A 336 -3.85 -16.60 -9.09
C TYR A 336 -4.90 -17.60 -8.56
N GLY A 337 -6.17 -17.19 -8.46
CA GLY A 337 -7.25 -18.04 -7.98
C GLY A 337 -7.05 -18.52 -6.53
N VAL A 338 -6.44 -17.68 -5.69
CA VAL A 338 -6.21 -17.97 -4.27
C VAL A 338 -7.25 -17.24 -3.43
N GLU A 339 -7.87 -17.94 -2.49
CA GLU A 339 -8.80 -17.34 -1.54
C GLU A 339 -8.08 -16.25 -0.71
N TRP A 340 -8.46 -15.02 -0.93
CA TRP A 340 -7.84 -13.84 -0.32
C TRP A 340 -8.72 -13.18 0.74
N GLU A 341 -10.02 -13.29 0.62
CA GLU A 341 -11.00 -12.61 1.49
C GLU A 341 -10.81 -13.00 2.95
N HIS A 342 -10.72 -14.31 3.23
CA HIS A 342 -10.44 -14.78 4.58
C HIS A 342 -9.09 -14.26 5.12
N LYS A 343 -8.08 -14.15 4.27
CA LYS A 343 -6.75 -13.67 4.66
C LYS A 343 -6.69 -12.17 4.89
N VAL A 344 -7.47 -11.41 4.14
CA VAL A 344 -7.57 -9.95 4.29
C VAL A 344 -8.49 -9.59 5.45
N PHE A 345 -9.66 -10.21 5.55
CA PHE A 345 -10.71 -9.79 6.50
C PHE A 345 -10.79 -10.66 7.75
N GLY A 346 -10.04 -11.75 7.81
CA GLY A 346 -10.00 -12.66 8.97
C GLY A 346 -11.24 -13.55 9.17
N LYS A 347 -12.30 -13.34 8.35
CA LYS A 347 -13.49 -14.18 8.25
C LYS A 347 -13.99 -14.16 6.81
N ARG A 348 -14.53 -15.29 6.31
CA ARG A 348 -15.28 -15.29 5.08
C ARG A 348 -16.52 -14.43 5.29
N TYR A 349 -16.55 -13.28 4.67
CA TYR A 349 -17.75 -12.45 4.66
C TYR A 349 -18.72 -13.02 3.63
N LYS A 350 -19.98 -13.11 4.04
CA LYS A 350 -21.07 -13.47 3.15
C LYS A 350 -21.22 -12.37 2.10
N THR A 351 -21.31 -12.76 0.86
CA THR A 351 -21.63 -11.84 -0.23
C THR A 351 -22.96 -11.13 0.05
N PRO A 352 -23.24 -9.97 -0.57
CA PRO A 352 -24.56 -9.33 -0.46
C PRO A 352 -25.71 -10.28 -0.81
N PHE A 353 -25.50 -11.22 -1.74
CA PHE A 353 -26.46 -12.25 -2.09
C PHE A 353 -26.66 -13.27 -0.95
N GLU A 354 -25.59 -13.79 -0.34
CA GLU A 354 -25.65 -14.69 0.81
C GLU A 354 -26.33 -14.02 2.02
N LEU A 355 -26.08 -12.72 2.25
CA LEU A 355 -26.76 -11.95 3.30
C LEU A 355 -28.25 -11.77 2.99
N LEU A 356 -28.62 -11.52 1.73
CA LEU A 356 -30.03 -11.49 1.30
C LEU A 356 -30.71 -12.83 1.52
N CYS A 357 -30.03 -13.94 1.21
CA CYS A 357 -30.54 -15.29 1.44
C CYS A 357 -30.82 -15.60 2.93
N GLU A 358 -30.20 -14.87 3.87
CA GLU A 358 -30.46 -15.05 5.31
C GLU A 358 -31.71 -14.33 5.82
N LEU A 359 -32.22 -13.36 5.06
CA LEU A 359 -33.45 -12.67 5.44
C LEU A 359 -34.65 -13.61 5.32
N PRO A 360 -35.58 -13.62 6.30
CA PRO A 360 -36.74 -14.54 6.30
C PRO A 360 -37.59 -14.46 5.03
N MET A 361 -37.67 -13.28 4.41
CA MET A 361 -38.46 -13.06 3.18
C MET A 361 -37.85 -13.69 1.95
N PHE A 362 -36.58 -14.08 1.97
CA PHE A 362 -35.87 -14.73 0.85
C PHE A 362 -35.54 -16.19 1.12
N ALA A 363 -36.37 -16.87 1.92
CA ALA A 363 -36.15 -18.29 2.26
C ALA A 363 -36.04 -19.22 1.03
N ILE A 364 -36.67 -18.85 -0.09
CA ILE A 364 -36.60 -19.61 -1.35
C ILE A 364 -35.18 -19.58 -1.94
N LEU A 365 -34.46 -18.46 -1.82
CA LEU A 365 -33.09 -18.33 -2.34
C LEU A 365 -32.06 -19.18 -1.55
N ARG A 366 -32.43 -19.69 -0.37
CA ARG A 366 -31.55 -20.57 0.43
C ARG A 366 -31.35 -21.95 -0.17
N GLU A 367 -32.28 -22.42 -0.98
CA GLU A 367 -32.21 -23.72 -1.65
C GLU A 367 -31.24 -23.65 -2.84
N ASP A 368 -31.16 -22.52 -3.53
CA ASP A 368 -30.24 -22.32 -4.65
C ASP A 368 -28.79 -22.20 -4.15
N CYS A 369 -28.54 -21.55 -3.01
CA CYS A 369 -27.19 -21.44 -2.42
C CYS A 369 -26.58 -22.77 -1.97
N LYS A 370 -27.41 -23.83 -1.76
CA LYS A 370 -26.91 -25.15 -1.36
C LYS A 370 -26.56 -26.06 -2.54
N ASN A 371 -27.01 -25.73 -3.73
CA ASN A 371 -26.81 -26.55 -4.93
C ASN A 371 -25.51 -26.12 -5.68
N ASP A 372 -24.91 -24.97 -5.38
CA ASP A 372 -23.63 -24.54 -5.95
C ASP A 372 -22.39 -25.06 -5.19
N GLU A 373 -22.58 -25.78 -4.08
CA GLU A 373 -21.47 -26.38 -3.29
C GLU A 373 -21.28 -27.91 -3.59
N THR A 374 -21.98 -28.46 -4.59
CA THR A 374 -21.80 -29.84 -5.07
C THR A 374 -21.23 -29.83 -6.49
#